data_b47ba6aad0833c5a37f04aa277b5fc9f
#
_entry.id   b47ba6aad0833c5a37f04aa277b5fc9f
#
_cell.length_a   1.000
_cell.length_b   1.000
_cell.length_c   1.000
_cell.angle_alpha   90.00
_cell.angle_beta   90.00
_cell.angle_gamma   90.00
#
_symmetry.space_group_name_H-M   'P 1'
#
loop_
_entity.id
_entity.type
_entity.pdbx_description
1 polymer ?
#
loop_
_entity_poly.entity_id
_entity_poly.type
_entity_poly.pdbx_seq_one_letter_code
_entity_poly.pdbx_strand_id
1 'polypeptide(L)'
;QMKQIFAILLVAALTACSGKEESNVPPTVASLELPSSFFTETRPNDVKDLVEVKKTAKKGDDVTFLARIGGRGNASFVKTLSMMIVADPTLVSCELMGEEEHCVTPEDYCCEDRDLLSLGLGTIRFMDDKGDSYPFSVEGSHGLETLKYVVVEGNVIDINESGVFVVDASKVWVGGKPSYGNNRKGSTE
;
A
#
# COMPACT_ATOMS: atom_id res chain seq x y z
N GLN A 1 50.55 -69.50 -44.96
CA GLN A 1 49.12 -69.20 -45.05
C GLN A 1 48.43 -69.49 -43.76
N MET A 2 48.57 -68.57 -42.80
CA MET A 2 47.99 -68.77 -41.46
C MET A 2 47.09 -67.57 -41.17
N LYS A 3 45.82 -67.87 -40.97
CA LYS A 3 44.81 -66.93 -40.53
C LYS A 3 44.97 -66.81 -39.00
N GLN A 4 45.26 -65.61 -38.53
CA GLN A 4 45.18 -65.29 -37.15
C GLN A 4 43.89 -64.55 -36.86
N ILE A 5 43.10 -65.15 -35.96
CA ILE A 5 41.82 -64.60 -35.46
C ILE A 5 42.17 -63.78 -34.23
N PHE A 6 41.96 -62.50 -34.35
CA PHE A 6 42.02 -61.61 -33.18
C PHE A 6 40.64 -61.49 -32.54
N ALA A 7 40.52 -62.01 -31.34
CA ALA A 7 39.33 -61.80 -30.52
C ALA A 7 39.46 -60.46 -29.81
N ILE A 8 38.56 -59.56 -30.13
CA ILE A 8 38.47 -58.25 -29.43
C ILE A 8 37.46 -58.39 -28.28
N LEU A 9 37.96 -58.33 -27.06
CA LEU A 9 37.15 -58.23 -25.82
C LEU A 9 36.56 -56.81 -25.76
N LEU A 10 35.24 -56.69 -25.84
CA LEU A 10 34.51 -55.45 -25.66
C LEU A 10 34.18 -55.28 -24.15
N VAL A 11 34.89 -54.41 -23.46
CA VAL A 11 34.59 -54.02 -22.07
C VAL A 11 33.54 -52.88 -22.15
N ALA A 12 32.32 -53.21 -21.78
CA ALA A 12 31.24 -52.21 -21.64
C ALA A 12 31.40 -51.48 -20.28
N ALA A 13 31.86 -50.26 -20.35
CA ALA A 13 31.85 -49.34 -19.18
C ALA A 13 30.45 -48.72 -19.02
N LEU A 14 29.73 -49.17 -18.02
CA LEU A 14 28.47 -48.56 -17.59
C LEU A 14 28.81 -47.25 -16.82
N THR A 15 28.79 -46.15 -17.52
CA THR A 15 28.74 -44.80 -16.89
C THR A 15 27.34 -44.52 -16.43
N ALA A 16 27.11 -44.65 -15.10
CA ALA A 16 25.91 -44.17 -14.44
C ALA A 16 25.92 -42.63 -14.45
N CYS A 17 25.16 -42.02 -15.38
CA CYS A 17 24.81 -40.61 -15.26
C CYS A 17 23.83 -40.43 -14.09
N SER A 18 24.35 -39.95 -12.96
CA SER A 18 23.54 -39.40 -11.88
C SER A 18 22.98 -38.05 -12.38
N GLY A 19 21.81 -38.08 -13.00
CA GLY A 19 21.05 -36.89 -13.34
C GLY A 19 20.61 -36.21 -12.04
N LYS A 20 21.22 -35.08 -11.70
CA LYS A 20 20.59 -34.13 -10.80
C LYS A 20 19.31 -33.66 -11.50
N GLU A 21 18.17 -34.07 -10.99
CA GLU A 21 16.91 -33.38 -11.29
C GLU A 21 17.06 -31.97 -10.74
N GLU A 22 17.42 -31.02 -11.59
CA GLU A 22 17.14 -29.60 -11.32
C GLU A 22 15.62 -29.49 -11.29
N SER A 23 15.08 -29.36 -10.06
CA SER A 23 13.69 -29.03 -9.85
C SER A 23 13.46 -27.67 -10.52
N ASN A 24 12.81 -27.71 -11.67
CA ASN A 24 12.35 -26.56 -12.40
C ASN A 24 11.12 -25.98 -11.63
N VAL A 25 11.39 -25.38 -10.46
CA VAL A 25 10.40 -24.61 -9.74
C VAL A 25 10.17 -23.37 -10.60
N PRO A 26 8.94 -23.16 -11.12
CA PRO A 26 8.64 -21.95 -11.84
C PRO A 26 9.05 -20.76 -10.97
N PRO A 27 9.63 -19.69 -11.52
CA PRO A 27 9.94 -18.52 -10.72
C PRO A 27 8.64 -18.07 -10.05
N THR A 28 8.59 -18.15 -8.73
CA THR A 28 7.51 -17.55 -7.95
C THR A 28 7.50 -16.10 -8.37
N VAL A 29 6.42 -15.67 -9.02
CA VAL A 29 6.18 -14.25 -9.30
C VAL A 29 6.17 -13.61 -7.93
N ALA A 30 7.26 -12.93 -7.59
CA ALA A 30 7.31 -12.16 -6.35
C ALA A 30 6.13 -11.20 -6.40
N SER A 31 5.18 -11.35 -5.49
CA SER A 31 4.09 -10.40 -5.36
C SER A 31 4.73 -9.04 -5.13
N LEU A 32 4.43 -8.08 -6.00
CA LEU A 32 4.86 -6.71 -5.82
C LEU A 32 4.06 -6.15 -4.63
N GLU A 33 4.63 -6.26 -3.45
CA GLU A 33 4.01 -5.88 -2.18
C GLU A 33 4.99 -5.08 -1.35
N LEU A 34 4.48 -4.13 -0.58
CA LEU A 34 5.31 -3.34 0.32
C LEU A 34 5.96 -4.23 1.39
N PRO A 35 7.19 -3.93 1.82
CA PRO A 35 7.81 -4.60 2.96
C PRO A 35 6.93 -4.54 4.21
N SER A 36 6.83 -5.65 4.93
CA SER A 36 6.08 -5.74 6.20
C SER A 36 6.59 -4.78 7.27
N SER A 37 7.82 -4.28 7.13
CA SER A 37 8.40 -3.27 8.01
C SER A 37 7.61 -1.96 8.05
N PHE A 38 6.84 -1.65 7.03
CA PHE A 38 5.93 -0.49 7.02
C PHE A 38 4.67 -0.69 7.86
N PHE A 39 4.37 -1.91 8.32
CA PHE A 39 3.08 -2.19 8.94
C PHE A 39 3.22 -2.54 10.42
N THR A 40 2.19 -2.18 11.19
CA THR A 40 2.04 -2.55 12.59
C THR A 40 0.66 -3.14 12.83
N GLU A 41 0.58 -4.19 13.64
CA GLU A 41 -0.68 -4.82 14.06
C GLU A 41 -1.37 -4.03 15.18
N THR A 42 -0.58 -3.32 15.97
CA THR A 42 -1.10 -2.56 17.11
C THR A 42 -1.42 -1.14 16.69
N ARG A 43 -2.69 -0.74 16.86
CA ARG A 43 -3.11 0.63 16.64
C ARG A 43 -2.44 1.56 17.64
N PRO A 44 -1.77 2.64 17.21
CA PRO A 44 -1.28 3.68 18.11
C PRO A 44 -2.42 4.35 18.90
N ASN A 45 -2.15 4.69 20.16
CA ASN A 45 -3.10 5.40 21.03
C ASN A 45 -3.02 6.91 20.81
N ASP A 46 -4.06 7.63 21.25
CA ASP A 46 -4.12 9.10 21.29
C ASP A 46 -3.80 9.79 19.96
N VAL A 47 -4.24 9.18 18.87
CA VAL A 47 -3.99 9.66 17.51
C VAL A 47 -4.97 10.77 17.16
N LYS A 48 -4.45 11.90 16.69
CA LYS A 48 -5.24 13.03 16.17
C LYS A 48 -5.68 12.74 14.74
N ASP A 49 -6.78 13.37 14.33
CA ASP A 49 -7.21 13.34 12.94
C ASP A 49 -6.26 14.15 12.03
N LEU A 50 -6.20 13.82 10.75
CA LEU A 50 -5.29 14.43 9.78
C LEU A 50 -5.36 15.96 9.77
N VAL A 51 -6.58 16.53 9.78
CA VAL A 51 -6.78 18.00 9.78
C VAL A 51 -6.17 18.66 11.01
N GLU A 52 -6.27 18.02 12.18
CA GLU A 52 -5.67 18.57 13.41
C GLU A 52 -4.14 18.60 13.33
N VAL A 53 -3.54 17.54 12.80
CA VAL A 53 -2.09 17.47 12.61
C VAL A 53 -1.64 18.46 11.55
N LYS A 54 -2.32 18.53 10.41
CA LYS A 54 -1.99 19.40 9.28
C LYS A 54 -1.98 20.90 9.66
N LYS A 55 -2.83 21.33 10.60
CA LYS A 55 -2.87 22.74 11.08
C LYS A 55 -1.56 23.21 11.70
N THR A 56 -0.78 22.33 12.30
CA THR A 56 0.40 22.69 13.08
C THR A 56 1.70 22.13 12.52
N ALA A 57 1.62 21.12 11.67
CA ALA A 57 2.77 20.45 11.07
C ALA A 57 3.54 21.39 10.14
N LYS A 58 4.83 21.12 10.04
CA LYS A 58 5.78 21.79 9.15
C LYS A 58 6.56 20.73 8.37
N LYS A 59 7.12 21.14 7.26
CA LYS A 59 8.05 20.30 6.51
C LYS A 59 9.20 19.85 7.41
N GLY A 60 9.45 18.54 7.43
CA GLY A 60 10.47 17.88 8.25
C GLY A 60 9.97 17.39 9.61
N ASP A 61 8.74 17.69 10.00
CA ASP A 61 8.18 17.18 11.26
C ASP A 61 7.82 15.68 11.12
N ASP A 62 8.05 14.93 12.19
CA ASP A 62 7.49 13.60 12.36
C ASP A 62 6.05 13.72 12.87
N VAL A 63 5.15 13.01 12.21
CA VAL A 63 3.71 13.10 12.49
C VAL A 63 3.09 11.72 12.66
N THR A 64 2.01 11.67 13.45
CA THR A 64 1.13 10.50 13.57
C THR A 64 -0.31 10.99 13.50
N PHE A 65 -1.09 10.41 12.59
CA PHE A 65 -2.48 10.83 12.40
C PHE A 65 -3.37 9.71 11.90
N LEU A 66 -4.66 9.83 12.23
CA LEU A 66 -5.74 9.01 11.70
C LEU A 66 -6.25 9.62 10.40
N ALA A 67 -6.42 8.77 9.39
CA ALA A 67 -7.02 9.11 8.11
C ALA A 67 -7.82 7.93 7.56
N ARG A 68 -8.48 8.14 6.44
CA ARG A 68 -9.17 7.10 5.68
C ARG A 68 -8.64 7.10 4.25
N ILE A 69 -8.36 5.93 3.70
CA ILE A 69 -7.92 5.80 2.31
C ILE A 69 -9.05 6.22 1.38
N GLY A 70 -8.83 7.25 0.59
CA GLY A 70 -9.81 7.82 -0.32
C GLY A 70 -9.37 9.22 -0.72
N GLY A 71 -9.86 9.69 -1.85
CA GLY A 71 -9.41 10.99 -2.31
C GLY A 71 -10.24 11.52 -3.45
N ARG A 72 -9.87 11.17 -4.65
CA ARG A 72 -10.52 11.66 -5.85
C ARG A 72 -10.88 10.48 -6.74
N GLY A 73 -12.08 9.98 -6.62
CA GLY A 73 -12.59 8.92 -7.49
C GLY A 73 -11.62 7.73 -7.55
N ASN A 74 -11.34 7.24 -8.72
CA ASN A 74 -10.47 6.08 -8.94
C ASN A 74 -8.97 6.33 -8.66
N ALA A 75 -8.60 7.45 -8.03
CA ALA A 75 -7.21 7.87 -7.83
C ALA A 75 -6.72 7.75 -6.38
N SER A 76 -7.40 6.98 -5.53
CA SER A 76 -6.95 6.73 -4.16
C SER A 76 -5.58 6.05 -4.10
N PHE A 77 -5.26 5.26 -5.12
CA PHE A 77 -3.95 4.62 -5.29
C PHE A 77 -3.33 5.00 -6.64
N VAL A 78 -2.03 5.31 -6.63
CA VAL A 78 -1.29 5.55 -7.87
C VAL A 78 -0.82 4.21 -8.45
N LYS A 79 -1.19 3.92 -9.71
CA LYS A 79 -0.95 2.58 -10.30
C LYS A 79 0.51 2.21 -10.46
N THR A 80 1.38 3.18 -10.66
CA THR A 80 2.80 2.98 -11.01
C THR A 80 3.77 3.47 -9.94
N LEU A 81 3.26 3.89 -8.79
CA LEU A 81 4.05 4.40 -7.68
C LEU A 81 3.46 3.92 -6.35
N SER A 82 4.30 3.75 -5.37
CA SER A 82 3.90 3.40 -4.01
C SER A 82 3.33 4.59 -3.24
N MET A 83 2.18 5.07 -3.71
CA MET A 83 1.51 6.25 -3.18
C MET A 83 0.01 6.01 -3.03
N MET A 84 -0.57 6.58 -1.98
CA MET A 84 -2.01 6.61 -1.77
C MET A 84 -2.47 7.99 -1.32
N ILE A 85 -3.73 8.31 -1.62
CA ILE A 85 -4.42 9.50 -1.13
C ILE A 85 -5.24 9.08 0.10
N VAL A 86 -5.22 9.95 1.10
CA VAL A 86 -6.00 9.78 2.33
C VAL A 86 -6.81 11.02 2.63
N ALA A 87 -7.92 10.83 3.30
CA ALA A 87 -8.84 11.87 3.71
C ALA A 87 -9.01 11.89 5.23
N ASP A 88 -9.23 13.06 5.76
CA ASP A 88 -9.61 13.23 7.18
C ASP A 88 -10.91 12.46 7.48
N PRO A 89 -11.01 11.75 8.62
CA PRO A 89 -12.22 11.02 8.97
C PRO A 89 -13.48 11.88 9.12
N THR A 90 -13.33 13.18 9.30
CA THR A 90 -14.47 14.11 9.40
C THR A 90 -15.09 14.46 8.06
N LEU A 91 -14.38 14.25 6.94
CA LEU A 91 -14.95 14.40 5.61
C LEU A 91 -15.98 13.30 5.31
N VAL A 92 -17.02 13.61 4.58
CA VAL A 92 -18.06 12.66 4.20
C VAL A 92 -17.80 12.17 2.79
N SER A 93 -17.40 10.90 2.64
CA SER A 93 -17.34 10.26 1.32
C SER A 93 -18.74 9.98 0.81
N CYS A 94 -18.87 9.81 -0.50
CA CYS A 94 -20.16 9.51 -1.12
C CYS A 94 -20.82 8.24 -0.54
N GLU A 95 -20.04 7.23 -0.14
CA GLU A 95 -20.56 6.03 0.54
C GLU A 95 -21.25 6.34 1.87
N LEU A 96 -20.81 7.37 2.59
CA LEU A 96 -21.36 7.74 3.90
C LEU A 96 -22.59 8.66 3.81
N MET A 97 -23.01 9.04 2.61
CA MET A 97 -24.16 9.94 2.41
C MET A 97 -25.51 9.23 2.49
N GLY A 98 -25.54 7.91 2.43
CA GLY A 98 -26.75 7.11 2.57
C GLY A 98 -27.08 6.29 1.32
N GLU A 99 -28.03 5.33 1.50
CA GLU A 99 -28.39 4.36 0.45
C GLU A 99 -29.09 4.98 -0.76
N GLU A 100 -29.65 6.18 -0.63
CA GLU A 100 -30.41 6.84 -1.70
C GLU A 100 -29.54 7.61 -2.69
N GLU A 101 -28.28 7.86 -2.33
CA GLU A 101 -27.35 8.60 -3.17
C GLU A 101 -26.29 7.66 -3.74
N HIS A 102 -26.60 7.06 -4.89
CA HIS A 102 -25.67 6.18 -5.58
C HIS A 102 -24.57 6.98 -6.28
N CYS A 103 -23.37 6.93 -5.72
CA CYS A 103 -22.18 7.42 -6.40
C CYS A 103 -21.39 6.24 -6.99
N VAL A 104 -20.91 6.39 -8.22
CA VAL A 104 -20.07 5.37 -8.89
C VAL A 104 -18.66 5.31 -8.33
N THR A 105 -18.30 6.27 -7.50
CA THR A 105 -16.97 6.39 -6.84
C THR A 105 -17.18 6.61 -5.34
N PRO A 106 -17.46 5.56 -4.55
CA PRO A 106 -17.80 5.68 -3.14
C PRO A 106 -16.70 6.34 -2.30
N GLU A 107 -15.45 6.19 -2.71
CA GLU A 107 -14.27 6.80 -2.10
C GLU A 107 -14.08 8.28 -2.45
N ASP A 108 -14.92 8.83 -3.30
CA ASP A 108 -14.87 10.23 -3.67
C ASP A 108 -15.60 11.13 -2.66
N TYR A 109 -15.30 12.39 -2.73
CA TYR A 109 -15.84 13.45 -1.88
C TYR A 109 -16.43 14.59 -2.74
N CYS A 110 -17.02 14.27 -3.87
CA CYS A 110 -17.49 15.23 -4.86
C CYS A 110 -18.56 16.20 -4.33
N CYS A 111 -19.25 15.83 -3.25
CA CYS A 111 -20.27 16.65 -2.60
C CYS A 111 -19.74 17.45 -1.39
N GLU A 112 -18.50 17.26 -1.01
CA GLU A 112 -17.88 18.06 0.05
C GLU A 112 -17.45 19.44 -0.47
N ASP A 113 -17.39 20.40 0.46
CA ASP A 113 -16.87 21.74 0.18
C ASP A 113 -15.39 21.69 -0.22
N ARG A 114 -15.01 22.50 -1.22
CA ARG A 114 -13.64 22.50 -1.75
C ARG A 114 -12.60 22.95 -0.74
N ASP A 115 -12.94 23.85 0.16
CA ASP A 115 -12.02 24.34 1.19
C ASP A 115 -11.81 23.23 2.23
N LEU A 116 -12.87 22.49 2.58
CA LEU A 116 -12.76 21.31 3.45
C LEU A 116 -11.90 20.21 2.82
N LEU A 117 -12.07 19.96 1.51
CA LEU A 117 -11.23 19.00 0.78
C LEU A 117 -9.76 19.44 0.76
N SER A 118 -9.50 20.71 0.51
CA SER A 118 -8.13 21.25 0.54
C SER A 118 -7.46 21.04 1.91
N LEU A 119 -8.19 21.20 2.99
CA LEU A 119 -7.68 20.98 4.34
C LEU A 119 -7.56 19.51 4.70
N GLY A 120 -8.50 18.69 4.24
CA GLY A 120 -8.71 17.33 4.72
C GLY A 120 -8.06 16.24 3.87
N LEU A 121 -7.39 16.55 2.76
CA LEU A 121 -6.69 15.55 1.95
C LEU A 121 -5.18 15.54 2.23
N GLY A 122 -4.59 14.36 2.08
CA GLY A 122 -3.15 14.15 2.17
C GLY A 122 -2.67 13.07 1.21
N THR A 123 -1.39 13.09 0.90
CA THR A 123 -0.70 12.09 0.07
C THR A 123 0.31 11.36 0.93
N ILE A 124 0.23 10.04 0.93
CA ILE A 124 1.16 9.15 1.63
C ILE A 124 2.04 8.47 0.59
N ARG A 125 3.35 8.51 0.82
CA ARG A 125 4.33 7.83 -0.03
C ARG A 125 5.05 6.76 0.78
N PHE A 126 5.41 5.67 0.13
CA PHE A 126 6.26 4.63 0.68
C PHE A 126 7.56 4.62 -0.13
N MET A 127 8.66 4.86 0.56
CA MET A 127 9.97 5.02 -0.07
C MET A 127 10.88 3.87 0.31
N ASP A 128 11.74 3.43 -0.61
CA ASP A 128 12.77 2.46 -0.31
C ASP A 128 13.95 3.10 0.45
N ASP A 129 14.95 2.29 0.82
CA ASP A 129 16.13 2.74 1.56
C ASP A 129 17.00 3.75 0.79
N LYS A 130 16.76 3.91 -0.52
CA LYS A 130 17.45 4.90 -1.37
C LYS A 130 16.68 6.20 -1.50
N GLY A 131 15.44 6.22 -1.00
CA GLY A 131 14.53 7.34 -1.15
C GLY A 131 13.77 7.35 -2.47
N ASP A 132 13.69 6.20 -3.15
CA ASP A 132 12.91 6.03 -4.38
C ASP A 132 11.54 5.41 -4.06
N SER A 133 10.50 5.83 -4.79
CA SER A 133 9.19 5.20 -4.70
C SER A 133 9.20 3.81 -5.36
N TYR A 134 8.59 2.81 -4.73
CA TYR A 134 8.42 1.51 -5.38
C TYR A 134 7.58 1.66 -6.66
N PRO A 135 7.95 0.98 -7.76
CA PRO A 135 7.31 1.16 -9.08
C PRO A 135 6.03 0.33 -9.25
N PHE A 136 5.20 0.27 -8.20
CA PHE A 136 3.93 -0.46 -8.21
C PHE A 136 2.89 0.20 -7.30
N SER A 137 1.62 -0.14 -7.53
CA SER A 137 0.52 0.30 -6.66
C SER A 137 0.60 -0.39 -5.31
N VAL A 138 0.34 0.36 -4.24
CA VAL A 138 0.24 -0.20 -2.89
C VAL A 138 -1.14 -0.78 -2.55
N GLU A 139 -2.09 -0.66 -3.48
CA GLU A 139 -3.43 -1.24 -3.31
C GLU A 139 -3.34 -2.75 -3.06
N GLY A 140 -4.00 -3.21 -2.02
CA GLY A 140 -3.98 -4.61 -1.59
C GLY A 140 -2.82 -4.99 -0.66
N SER A 141 -1.70 -4.24 -0.67
CA SER A 141 -0.56 -4.52 0.23
C SER A 141 -1.00 -4.46 1.68
N HIS A 142 -0.80 -5.58 2.40
CA HIS A 142 -1.15 -5.70 3.82
C HIS A 142 -2.57 -5.19 4.17
N GLY A 143 -3.50 -5.32 3.23
CA GLY A 143 -4.88 -4.93 3.41
C GLY A 143 -5.17 -3.45 3.18
N LEU A 144 -4.27 -2.68 2.57
CA LEU A 144 -4.56 -1.33 2.10
C LEU A 144 -5.66 -1.37 1.03
N GLU A 145 -6.83 -0.88 1.36
CA GLU A 145 -7.99 -0.82 0.49
C GLU A 145 -8.70 0.54 0.64
N THR A 146 -9.37 0.96 -0.41
CA THR A 146 -10.21 2.15 -0.38
C THR A 146 -11.21 2.11 0.79
N LEU A 147 -11.41 3.24 1.43
CA LEU A 147 -12.29 3.49 2.59
C LEU A 147 -11.81 2.93 3.92
N LYS A 148 -10.77 2.10 3.97
CA LYS A 148 -10.21 1.67 5.25
C LYS A 148 -9.58 2.82 6.02
N TYR A 149 -9.75 2.77 7.34
CA TYR A 149 -9.02 3.64 8.25
C TYR A 149 -7.56 3.23 8.31
N VAL A 150 -6.69 4.22 8.38
CA VAL A 150 -5.25 4.03 8.60
C VAL A 150 -4.76 5.01 9.65
N VAL A 151 -3.85 4.56 10.49
CA VAL A 151 -2.99 5.45 11.26
C VAL A 151 -1.64 5.47 10.58
N VAL A 152 -1.22 6.65 10.17
CA VAL A 152 0.06 6.87 9.48
C VAL A 152 1.04 7.54 10.42
N GLU A 153 2.22 6.95 10.57
CA GLU A 153 3.40 7.59 11.17
C GLU A 153 4.39 7.88 10.04
N GLY A 154 4.98 9.06 10.03
CA GLY A 154 5.92 9.42 8.98
C GLY A 154 6.45 10.84 9.08
N ASN A 155 7.25 11.23 8.10
CA ASN A 155 7.87 12.55 8.01
C ASN A 155 7.19 13.42 6.96
N VAL A 156 6.90 14.67 7.29
CA VAL A 156 6.26 15.63 6.38
C VAL A 156 7.29 16.13 5.36
N ILE A 157 7.07 15.79 4.11
CA ILE A 157 7.96 16.14 3.00
C ILE A 157 7.58 17.45 2.34
N ASP A 158 6.27 17.70 2.24
CA ASP A 158 5.76 18.95 1.69
C ASP A 158 4.43 19.32 2.34
N ILE A 159 4.25 20.61 2.60
CA ILE A 159 3.03 21.19 3.15
C ILE A 159 2.93 22.65 2.73
N ASN A 160 1.75 23.09 2.28
CA ASN A 160 1.51 24.49 1.93
C ASN A 160 0.06 24.92 2.14
N GLU A 161 -0.18 26.22 2.05
CA GLU A 161 -1.51 26.83 2.22
C GLU A 161 -2.51 26.44 1.11
N SER A 162 -2.04 25.96 -0.04
CA SER A 162 -2.89 25.48 -1.14
C SER A 162 -3.45 24.07 -0.90
N GLY A 163 -3.24 23.50 0.26
CA GLY A 163 -3.77 22.21 0.68
C GLY A 163 -2.83 21.02 0.43
N VAL A 164 -1.64 21.24 -0.11
CA VAL A 164 -0.64 20.16 -0.23
C VAL A 164 -0.24 19.67 1.17
N PHE A 165 -0.26 18.35 1.35
CA PHE A 165 0.27 17.67 2.52
C PHE A 165 0.79 16.30 2.10
N VAL A 166 2.11 16.14 2.09
CA VAL A 166 2.79 14.92 1.64
C VAL A 166 3.62 14.37 2.78
N VAL A 167 3.43 13.09 3.06
CA VAL A 167 4.12 12.39 4.14
C VAL A 167 4.79 11.13 3.59
N ASP A 168 6.08 10.94 3.89
CA ASP A 168 6.78 9.68 3.71
C ASP A 168 6.50 8.80 4.93
N ALA A 169 5.75 7.72 4.71
CA ALA A 169 5.36 6.82 5.76
C ALA A 169 6.54 6.00 6.28
N SER A 170 6.66 5.93 7.60
CA SER A 170 7.55 5.00 8.29
C SER A 170 6.80 3.80 8.86
N LYS A 171 5.53 4.01 9.31
CA LYS A 171 4.65 2.97 9.81
C LYS A 171 3.20 3.27 9.44
N VAL A 172 2.45 2.19 9.21
CA VAL A 172 1.01 2.26 8.96
C VAL A 172 0.30 1.14 9.73
N TRP A 173 -0.72 1.51 10.50
CA TRP A 173 -1.72 0.59 10.99
C TRP A 173 -2.93 0.63 10.05
N VAL A 174 -3.50 -0.52 9.74
CA VAL A 174 -4.66 -0.65 8.84
C VAL A 174 -5.85 -1.16 9.63
N GLY A 175 -6.92 -0.37 9.67
CA GLY A 175 -8.17 -0.70 10.36
C GLY A 175 -9.28 -1.19 9.43
N GLY A 176 -10.50 -1.19 9.95
CA GLY A 176 -11.70 -1.54 9.19
C GLY A 176 -12.19 -0.42 8.28
N LYS A 177 -13.29 -0.69 7.57
CA LYS A 177 -14.05 0.32 6.81
C LYS A 177 -15.12 0.95 7.69
N PRO A 178 -15.53 2.21 7.43
CA PRO A 178 -16.70 2.77 8.08
C PRO A 178 -17.95 1.97 7.71
N SER A 179 -18.94 1.96 8.60
CA SER A 179 -20.26 1.38 8.32
C SER A 179 -21.32 2.47 8.30
N TYR A 180 -22.40 2.25 7.54
CA TYR A 180 -23.55 3.16 7.51
C TYR A 180 -24.06 3.44 8.93
N GLY A 181 -24.37 4.69 9.21
CA GLY A 181 -24.88 5.13 10.50
C GLY A 181 -23.83 5.31 11.58
N ASN A 182 -22.59 4.95 11.34
CA ASN A 182 -21.50 5.28 12.26
C ASN A 182 -21.01 6.71 12.02
N ASN A 183 -20.61 7.35 13.13
CA ASN A 183 -20.02 8.67 13.07
C ASN A 183 -18.88 8.72 12.06
N ARG A 184 -18.62 9.93 11.52
CA ARG A 184 -17.52 10.22 10.61
C ARG A 184 -16.15 9.71 11.08
N LYS A 185 -15.98 9.45 12.37
CA LYS A 185 -14.76 8.89 12.95
C LYS A 185 -14.67 7.36 12.86
N GLY A 186 -15.72 6.69 12.41
CA GLY A 186 -15.78 5.24 12.30
C GLY A 186 -15.44 4.48 13.58
N SER A 187 -16.03 3.33 13.78
CA SER A 187 -15.52 2.39 14.76
C SER A 187 -14.21 1.82 14.25
N THR A 188 -13.18 1.97 15.01
CA THR A 188 -11.84 1.45 14.74
C THR A 188 -11.66 0.04 15.32
N GLU A 189 -12.73 -0.75 15.34
CA GLU A 189 -12.67 -2.16 15.74
C GLU A 189 -12.22 -3.08 14.63
#